data_be61efedf1aaf2b5766123c77a7fd625
#
_entry.id   be61efedf1aaf2b5766123c77a7fd625
#
_cell.length_a   1.000
_cell.length_b   1.000
_cell.length_c   1.000
_cell.angle_alpha   90.00
_cell.angle_beta   90.00
_cell.angle_gamma   90.00
#
_symmetry.space_group_name_H-M   'P 1'
#
loop_
_entity.id
_entity.type
_entity.pdbx_description
1 polymer ?
#
loop_
_entity_poly.entity_id
_entity_poly.type
_entity_poly.pdbx_seq_one_letter_code
_entity_poly.pdbx_strand_id
1 'polypeptide(L)' 'PSGRLYFEVGIGQADDVLRIMRAVGFGDIEVLPDLNGIPRVVWGILHTEL' A
#
# COMPACT_ATOMS: atom_id res chain seq x y z
N PRO A 1 14.32 -6.79 -10.77
CA PRO A 1 12.87 -6.98 -10.91
C PRO A 1 12.08 -6.16 -9.91
N SER A 2 10.86 -5.83 -10.28
CA SER A 2 9.94 -5.10 -9.44
C SER A 2 8.54 -5.66 -9.61
N GLY A 3 7.73 -5.51 -8.57
CA GLY A 3 6.34 -5.94 -8.61
C GLY A 3 5.47 -4.92 -7.91
N ARG A 4 4.21 -4.87 -8.28
CA ARG A 4 3.21 -4.00 -7.65
C ARG A 4 2.23 -4.84 -6.88
N LEU A 5 1.81 -4.33 -5.75
CA LEU A 5 0.83 -5.00 -4.92
C LEU A 5 -0.21 -3.99 -4.46
N TYR A 6 -1.48 -4.36 -4.59
CA TYR A 6 -2.61 -3.51 -4.22
C TYR A 6 -3.43 -4.23 -3.15
N PHE A 7 -3.78 -3.50 -2.10
CA PHE A 7 -4.65 -4.02 -1.06
C PHE A 7 -5.89 -3.15 -0.93
N GLU A 8 -7.05 -3.76 -0.95
CA GLU A 8 -8.27 -3.12 -0.50
C GLU A 8 -8.31 -3.19 1.02
N VAL A 9 -8.62 -2.06 1.65
CA VAL A 9 -8.59 -1.97 3.12
C VAL A 9 -9.94 -1.52 3.66
N GLY A 10 -10.22 -1.92 4.88
CA GLY A 10 -11.38 -1.42 5.61
C GLY A 10 -11.14 -0.02 6.14
N ILE A 11 -12.20 0.59 6.64
CA ILE A 11 -12.13 1.94 7.21
C ILE A 11 -11.13 1.94 8.38
N GLY A 12 -10.18 2.87 8.34
CA GLY A 12 -9.19 3.02 9.38
C GLY A 12 -8.03 2.04 9.35
N GLN A 13 -7.94 1.18 8.32
CA GLN A 13 -6.90 0.16 8.23
C GLN A 13 -5.72 0.53 7.33
N ALA A 14 -5.82 1.63 6.58
CA ALA A 14 -4.79 1.97 5.60
C ALA A 14 -3.41 2.19 6.23
N ASP A 15 -3.35 2.84 7.39
CA ASP A 15 -2.08 3.12 8.06
C ASP A 15 -1.37 1.84 8.51
N ASP A 16 -2.14 0.86 8.98
CA ASP A 16 -1.57 -0.42 9.41
C ASP A 16 -0.99 -1.19 8.22
N VAL A 17 -1.73 -1.22 7.11
CA VAL A 17 -1.28 -1.90 5.91
C VAL A 17 -0.04 -1.21 5.34
N LEU A 18 -0.03 0.13 5.32
CA LEU A 18 1.12 0.89 4.86
C LEU A 18 2.36 0.57 5.68
N ARG A 19 2.23 0.48 7.00
CA ARG A 19 3.35 0.14 7.87
C ARG A 19 3.88 -1.26 7.61
N ILE A 20 2.98 -2.22 7.41
CA ILE A 20 3.36 -3.60 7.11
C ILE A 20 4.11 -3.67 5.79
N MET A 21 3.58 -3.00 4.76
CA MET A 21 4.21 -2.99 3.44
C MET A 21 5.61 -2.38 3.51
N ARG A 22 5.75 -1.29 4.25
CA ARG A 22 7.05 -0.63 4.41
C ARG A 22 8.04 -1.54 5.13
N ALA A 23 7.59 -2.24 6.15
CA ALA A 23 8.44 -3.17 6.91
C ALA A 23 8.90 -4.35 6.06
N VAL A 24 8.09 -4.77 5.09
CA VAL A 24 8.43 -5.87 4.18
C VAL A 24 9.38 -5.41 3.07
N GLY A 25 9.48 -4.11 2.82
CA GLY A 25 10.42 -3.57 1.84
C GLY A 25 9.79 -2.91 0.63
N PHE A 26 8.48 -2.67 0.66
CA PHE A 26 7.82 -1.93 -0.42
C PHE A 26 8.23 -0.46 -0.37
N GLY A 27 8.46 0.11 -1.55
CA GLY A 27 8.67 1.55 -1.72
C GLY A 27 7.54 2.16 -2.52
N ASP A 28 7.58 3.48 -2.66
CA ASP A 28 6.59 4.22 -3.44
C ASP A 28 5.16 3.87 -3.06
N ILE A 29 4.91 3.76 -1.76
CA ILE A 29 3.60 3.36 -1.25
C ILE A 29 2.64 4.54 -1.34
N GLU A 30 1.47 4.31 -1.92
CA GLU A 30 0.43 5.31 -2.03
C GLU A 30 -0.88 4.79 -1.47
N VAL A 31 -1.67 5.70 -0.94
CA VAL A 31 -3.00 5.41 -0.43
C VAL A 31 -4.00 6.14 -1.30
N LEU A 32 -4.98 5.40 -1.83
CA LEU A 32 -6.00 5.96 -2.71
C LEU A 32 -7.34 6.01 -1.97
N PRO A 33 -7.97 7.18 -1.91
CA PRO A 33 -9.27 7.31 -1.26
C PRO A 33 -10.40 6.88 -2.20
N ASP A 34 -11.55 6.57 -1.61
CA ASP A 34 -12.77 6.38 -2.36
C ASP A 34 -13.43 7.75 -2.64
N LEU A 35 -14.64 7.73 -3.19
CA LEU A 35 -15.36 8.95 -3.54
C LEU A 35 -15.73 9.80 -2.32
N ASN A 36 -15.72 9.20 -1.13
CA ASN A 36 -16.00 9.91 0.12
C ASN A 36 -14.73 10.38 0.82
N GLY A 37 -13.57 10.19 0.19
CA GLY A 37 -12.30 10.56 0.77
C GLY A 37 -11.77 9.57 1.81
N ILE A 38 -12.38 8.39 1.94
CA ILE A 38 -11.94 7.37 2.88
C ILE A 38 -10.86 6.51 2.22
N PRO A 39 -9.68 6.36 2.84
CA PRO A 39 -8.62 5.51 2.29
C PRO A 39 -9.11 4.07 2.12
N ARG A 40 -9.07 3.55 0.89
CA ARG A 40 -9.61 2.24 0.54
C ARG A 40 -8.64 1.32 -0.14
N VAL A 41 -7.60 1.86 -0.77
CA VAL A 41 -6.60 1.05 -1.47
C VAL A 41 -5.22 1.52 -1.04
N VAL A 42 -4.37 0.59 -0.67
CA VAL A 42 -2.95 0.85 -0.42
C VAL A 42 -2.17 0.04 -1.44
N TRP A 43 -1.28 0.70 -2.16
CA TRP A 43 -0.46 -0.01 -3.13
C TRP A 43 0.99 0.46 -3.05
N GLY A 44 1.88 -0.40 -3.47
CA GLY A 44 3.29 -0.08 -3.47
C GLY A 44 4.07 -0.94 -4.45
N ILE A 45 5.33 -0.60 -4.61
CA ILE A 45 6.23 -1.31 -5.51
C ILE A 45 7.30 -2.01 -4.68
N LEU A 46 7.44 -3.30 -4.90
CA LEU A 46 8.53 -4.07 -4.29
C LEU A 46 9.68 -4.12 -5.28
N HIS A 47 10.80 -3.54 -4.90
CA HIS A 47 12.02 -3.58 -5.70
C HIS A 47 12.92 -4.66 -5.12
N THR A 48 13.21 -5.66 -5.93
CA THR A 48 14.15 -6.70 -5.52
C THR A 48 15.43 -6.56 -6.32
N GLU A 49 16.57 -6.61 -5.62
CA GLU A 49 17.88 -6.59 -6.25
C GLU A 49 18.46 -7.99 -6.23
N LEU A 50 18.93 -8.40 -7.36
CA LEU A 50 19.54 -9.73 -7.51
C LEU A 50 21.01 -9.61 -7.83
#